data_bbfdd3bc14c74c3dce85c68342e28eb6
#
_entry.id   bbfdd3bc14c74c3dce85c68342e28eb6
#
_cell.length_a   1.000
_cell.length_b   1.000
_cell.length_c   1.000
_cell.angle_alpha   90.00
_cell.angle_beta   90.00
_cell.angle_gamma   90.00
#
_symmetry.space_group_name_H-M   'P 1'
#
loop_
_entity.id
_entity.type
_entity.pdbx_description
1 polymer ?
#
loop_
_entity_poly.entity_id
_entity_poly.type
_entity_poly.pdbx_seq_one_letter_code
_entity_poly.pdbx_strand_id
1 'polypeptide(L)'
;MPEITALEPQKRPGRLNVFVDGQFVMGVGEAVAADLRLRVGKEMTSEKLLEVAGAEEVQKALDSALLLLEVRARAKREIETRLTQKGYEEGIIEQVIEKLVRLELINDAQFAAAWVEAKTRVGGNRPVGRRRLSSELYAKGVAKDQIAEAVGIVSNSDELVLARAAAAKKVRTVPTDRDLLQAERRKLMGFLQRRGFGWETVKQVTRESLPAKGDAAEDDEFDPEE
;
A
#
# COMPACT_ATOMS: atom_id res chain seq x y z
N MET A 1 -40.22 5.65 -30.67
CA MET A 1 -38.87 5.31 -30.15
C MET A 1 -39.06 4.90 -28.72
N PRO A 2 -38.31 3.89 -28.20
CA PRO A 2 -38.46 3.48 -26.81
C PRO A 2 -38.08 4.65 -25.89
N GLU A 3 -38.92 4.90 -24.87
CA GLU A 3 -38.71 6.01 -23.92
C GLU A 3 -38.82 5.56 -22.47
N ILE A 4 -38.15 6.29 -21.56
CA ILE A 4 -38.28 6.06 -20.14
C ILE A 4 -39.70 6.44 -19.70
N THR A 5 -40.46 5.45 -19.23
CA THR A 5 -41.86 5.65 -18.76
C THR A 5 -41.95 5.84 -17.26
N ALA A 6 -41.00 5.28 -16.47
CA ALA A 6 -40.92 5.51 -15.02
C ALA A 6 -39.48 5.37 -14.49
N LEU A 7 -39.20 6.10 -13.40
CA LEU A 7 -38.02 5.95 -12.56
C LEU A 7 -38.53 5.79 -11.12
N GLU A 8 -38.48 4.57 -10.58
CA GLU A 8 -39.02 4.25 -9.28
C GLU A 8 -37.92 3.93 -8.24
N PRO A 9 -38.01 4.51 -7.04
CA PRO A 9 -37.08 4.17 -5.99
C PRO A 9 -37.11 2.68 -5.65
N GLN A 10 -35.92 2.08 -5.46
CA GLN A 10 -35.79 0.71 -4.95
C GLN A 10 -35.94 0.69 -3.42
N LYS A 11 -36.18 -0.52 -2.85
CA LYS A 11 -36.12 -0.73 -1.38
C LYS A 11 -34.79 -0.31 -0.77
N ARG A 12 -33.67 -0.47 -1.51
CA ARG A 12 -32.36 0.01 -1.13
C ARG A 12 -32.22 1.48 -1.48
N PRO A 13 -31.95 2.37 -0.51
CA PRO A 13 -31.75 3.80 -0.77
C PRO A 13 -30.65 4.08 -1.79
N GLY A 14 -30.79 5.14 -2.56
CA GLY A 14 -29.80 5.58 -3.56
C GLY A 14 -29.87 4.78 -4.88
N ARG A 15 -30.94 4.02 -5.14
CA ARG A 15 -31.11 3.25 -6.37
C ARG A 15 -32.50 3.41 -6.95
N LEU A 16 -32.60 3.41 -8.29
CA LEU A 16 -33.83 3.55 -9.08
C LEU A 16 -34.01 2.34 -9.99
N ASN A 17 -35.24 1.94 -10.19
CA ASN A 17 -35.66 1.06 -11.29
C ASN A 17 -35.99 1.91 -12.50
N VAL A 18 -35.45 1.56 -13.65
CA VAL A 18 -35.69 2.20 -14.94
C VAL A 18 -36.70 1.36 -15.71
N PHE A 19 -37.80 1.96 -16.10
CA PHE A 19 -38.81 1.35 -16.95
C PHE A 19 -38.79 2.04 -18.31
N VAL A 20 -38.81 1.25 -19.39
CA VAL A 20 -38.89 1.71 -20.78
C VAL A 20 -40.10 1.07 -21.41
N ASP A 21 -40.96 1.89 -22.00
CA ASP A 21 -42.26 1.46 -22.59
C ASP A 21 -43.09 0.58 -21.64
N GLY A 22 -43.06 0.93 -20.34
CA GLY A 22 -43.81 0.22 -19.30
C GLY A 22 -43.15 -1.06 -18.77
N GLN A 23 -42.00 -1.46 -19.31
CA GLN A 23 -41.30 -2.67 -18.87
C GLN A 23 -40.04 -2.32 -18.05
N PHE A 24 -39.81 -3.07 -16.96
CA PHE A 24 -38.57 -2.96 -16.21
C PHE A 24 -37.40 -3.38 -17.07
N VAL A 25 -36.37 -2.51 -17.15
CA VAL A 25 -35.14 -2.77 -17.93
C VAL A 25 -33.97 -3.02 -17.02
N MET A 26 -33.72 -2.11 -16.06
CA MET A 26 -32.54 -2.22 -15.20
C MET A 26 -32.71 -1.38 -13.91
N GLY A 27 -31.85 -1.72 -12.93
CA GLY A 27 -31.66 -0.86 -11.74
C GLY A 27 -30.41 -0.04 -11.88
N VAL A 28 -30.48 1.26 -11.58
CA VAL A 28 -29.35 2.19 -11.63
C VAL A 28 -29.16 2.91 -10.30
N GLY A 29 -27.93 3.34 -10.00
CA GLY A 29 -27.66 4.27 -8.90
C GLY A 29 -28.21 5.66 -9.21
N GLU A 30 -28.69 6.39 -8.18
CA GLU A 30 -29.15 7.78 -8.34
C GLU A 30 -28.05 8.68 -8.92
N ALA A 31 -26.78 8.46 -8.54
CA ALA A 31 -25.64 9.18 -9.09
C ALA A 31 -25.53 8.98 -10.61
N VAL A 32 -25.62 7.73 -11.08
CA VAL A 32 -25.59 7.41 -12.52
C VAL A 32 -26.78 8.02 -13.25
N ALA A 33 -27.97 7.94 -12.65
CA ALA A 33 -29.18 8.53 -13.21
C ALA A 33 -29.05 10.07 -13.36
N ALA A 34 -28.46 10.72 -12.37
CA ALA A 34 -28.20 12.16 -12.38
C ALA A 34 -27.13 12.54 -13.42
N ASP A 35 -25.98 11.85 -13.44
CA ASP A 35 -24.86 12.11 -14.36
C ASP A 35 -25.30 11.95 -15.83
N LEU A 36 -26.09 10.92 -16.12
CA LEU A 36 -26.62 10.66 -17.46
C LEU A 36 -27.95 11.38 -17.72
N ARG A 37 -28.43 12.21 -16.78
CA ARG A 37 -29.67 12.97 -16.87
C ARG A 37 -30.87 12.11 -17.31
N LEU A 38 -31.03 10.94 -16.68
CA LEU A 38 -32.16 10.07 -16.93
C LEU A 38 -33.43 10.73 -16.37
N ARG A 39 -34.49 10.79 -17.17
CA ARG A 39 -35.79 11.35 -16.78
C ARG A 39 -36.90 10.70 -17.59
N VAL A 40 -38.10 10.69 -17.05
CA VAL A 40 -39.28 10.23 -17.77
C VAL A 40 -39.47 11.04 -19.08
N GLY A 41 -39.81 10.37 -20.16
CA GLY A 41 -39.93 10.91 -21.51
C GLY A 41 -38.60 11.02 -22.26
N LYS A 42 -37.47 10.61 -21.67
CA LYS A 42 -36.19 10.55 -22.40
C LYS A 42 -36.14 9.31 -23.26
N GLU A 43 -35.72 9.49 -24.51
CA GLU A 43 -35.46 8.37 -25.44
C GLU A 43 -34.41 7.44 -24.91
N MET A 44 -34.64 6.12 -25.01
CA MET A 44 -33.77 5.06 -24.53
C MET A 44 -33.49 4.06 -25.65
N THR A 45 -32.53 4.41 -26.54
CA THR A 45 -32.04 3.50 -27.58
C THR A 45 -31.21 2.36 -26.98
N SER A 46 -30.98 1.30 -27.75
CA SER A 46 -30.09 0.20 -27.34
C SER A 46 -28.69 0.69 -26.99
N GLU A 47 -28.15 1.66 -27.73
CA GLU A 47 -26.85 2.27 -27.44
C GLU A 47 -26.85 3.00 -26.09
N LYS A 48 -27.92 3.74 -25.80
CA LYS A 48 -28.09 4.44 -24.53
C LYS A 48 -28.22 3.48 -23.36
N LEU A 49 -28.88 2.35 -23.56
CA LEU A 49 -28.96 1.27 -22.56
C LEU A 49 -27.58 0.71 -22.25
N LEU A 50 -26.75 0.47 -23.26
CA LEU A 50 -25.37 0.01 -23.05
C LEU A 50 -24.51 1.06 -22.31
N GLU A 51 -24.67 2.35 -22.66
CA GLU A 51 -23.99 3.44 -21.94
C GLU A 51 -24.39 3.47 -20.46
N VAL A 52 -25.69 3.37 -20.16
CA VAL A 52 -26.19 3.35 -18.77
C VAL A 52 -25.69 2.11 -18.03
N ALA A 53 -25.70 0.94 -18.66
CA ALA A 53 -25.20 -0.29 -18.08
C ALA A 53 -23.69 -0.20 -17.75
N GLY A 54 -22.89 0.33 -18.66
CA GLY A 54 -21.45 0.55 -18.45
C GLY A 54 -21.18 1.54 -17.32
N ALA A 55 -21.89 2.67 -17.28
CA ALA A 55 -21.78 3.65 -16.20
C ALA A 55 -22.16 3.07 -14.82
N GLU A 56 -23.20 2.24 -14.78
CA GLU A 56 -23.62 1.53 -13.57
C GLU A 56 -22.55 0.54 -13.09
N GLU A 57 -21.87 -0.13 -14.01
CA GLU A 57 -20.79 -1.06 -13.67
C GLU A 57 -19.57 -0.33 -13.11
N VAL A 58 -19.18 0.79 -13.72
CA VAL A 58 -18.14 1.69 -13.18
C VAL A 58 -18.48 2.18 -11.79
N GLN A 59 -19.75 2.57 -11.54
CA GLN A 59 -20.18 3.03 -10.22
C GLN A 59 -20.10 1.91 -9.17
N LYS A 60 -20.53 0.70 -9.49
CA LYS A 60 -20.40 -0.47 -8.58
C LYS A 60 -18.94 -0.79 -8.24
N ALA A 61 -18.07 -0.70 -9.24
CA ALA A 61 -16.64 -0.90 -9.04
C ALA A 61 -16.04 0.20 -8.15
N LEU A 62 -16.44 1.46 -8.37
CA LEU A 62 -16.04 2.60 -7.54
C LEU A 62 -16.49 2.42 -6.09
N ASP A 63 -17.74 2.08 -5.85
CA ASP A 63 -18.26 1.82 -4.50
C ASP A 63 -17.46 0.70 -3.80
N SER A 64 -17.12 -0.35 -4.57
CA SER A 64 -16.27 -1.43 -4.07
C SER A 64 -14.86 -0.97 -3.68
N ALA A 65 -14.28 -0.04 -4.44
CA ALA A 65 -12.97 0.54 -4.15
C ALA A 65 -13.02 1.49 -2.93
N LEU A 66 -14.05 2.32 -2.83
CA LEU A 66 -14.25 3.22 -1.69
C LEU A 66 -14.36 2.45 -0.37
N LEU A 67 -15.13 1.36 -0.33
CA LEU A 67 -15.19 0.47 0.84
C LEU A 67 -13.82 -0.10 1.24
N LEU A 68 -12.91 -0.34 0.27
CA LEU A 68 -11.55 -0.77 0.59
C LEU A 68 -10.72 0.35 1.20
N LEU A 69 -10.92 1.60 0.76
CA LEU A 69 -10.21 2.78 1.25
C LEU A 69 -10.71 3.26 2.60
N GLU A 70 -12.00 3.06 2.93
CA GLU A 70 -12.55 3.35 4.26
C GLU A 70 -11.82 2.59 5.38
N VAL A 71 -11.36 1.36 5.10
CA VAL A 71 -10.65 0.54 6.10
C VAL A 71 -9.22 1.03 6.34
N ARG A 72 -8.49 1.37 5.25
CA ARG A 72 -7.11 1.90 5.29
C ARG A 72 -6.66 2.43 3.93
N ALA A 73 -5.65 3.26 3.94
CA ALA A 73 -4.94 3.63 2.71
C ALA A 73 -4.39 2.39 1.99
N ARG A 74 -4.41 2.43 0.66
CA ARG A 74 -3.93 1.35 -0.22
C ARG A 74 -3.17 1.93 -1.40
N ALA A 75 -2.18 1.17 -1.89
CA ALA A 75 -1.54 1.47 -3.16
C ALA A 75 -2.52 1.17 -4.33
N LYS A 76 -2.33 1.87 -5.44
CA LYS A 76 -3.11 1.73 -6.67
C LYS A 76 -3.28 0.25 -7.05
N ARG A 77 -2.17 -0.50 -7.14
CA ARG A 77 -2.17 -1.91 -7.53
C ARG A 77 -2.93 -2.83 -6.57
N GLU A 78 -2.98 -2.50 -5.28
CA GLU A 78 -3.81 -3.28 -4.33
C GLU A 78 -5.30 -3.16 -4.67
N ILE A 79 -5.76 -1.98 -5.11
CA ILE A 79 -7.14 -1.73 -5.50
C ILE A 79 -7.45 -2.43 -6.83
N GLU A 80 -6.59 -2.26 -7.85
CA GLU A 80 -6.70 -2.96 -9.14
C GLU A 80 -6.86 -4.47 -8.93
N THR A 81 -5.95 -5.08 -8.17
CA THR A 81 -5.98 -6.52 -7.87
C THR A 81 -7.29 -6.93 -7.20
N ARG A 82 -7.81 -6.12 -6.28
CA ARG A 82 -9.07 -6.42 -5.59
C ARG A 82 -10.28 -6.30 -6.49
N LEU A 83 -10.30 -5.33 -7.39
CA LEU A 83 -11.38 -5.17 -8.38
C LEU A 83 -11.35 -6.31 -9.41
N THR A 84 -10.17 -6.70 -9.89
CA THR A 84 -10.00 -7.88 -10.77
C THR A 84 -10.51 -9.16 -10.09
N GLN A 85 -10.17 -9.38 -8.81
CA GLN A 85 -10.66 -10.53 -8.03
C GLN A 85 -12.18 -10.54 -7.86
N LYS A 86 -12.84 -9.38 -7.95
CA LYS A 86 -14.29 -9.26 -7.93
C LYS A 86 -14.93 -9.45 -9.31
N GLY A 87 -14.13 -9.63 -10.36
CA GLY A 87 -14.61 -9.89 -11.72
C GLY A 87 -14.87 -8.66 -12.57
N TYR A 88 -14.42 -7.46 -12.15
CA TYR A 88 -14.53 -6.28 -13.00
C TYR A 88 -13.54 -6.35 -14.16
N GLU A 89 -13.98 -5.89 -15.33
CA GLU A 89 -13.15 -5.80 -16.54
C GLU A 89 -12.07 -4.71 -16.42
N GLU A 90 -10.95 -4.89 -17.13
CA GLU A 90 -9.80 -3.98 -17.08
C GLU A 90 -10.17 -2.53 -17.39
N GLY A 91 -10.96 -2.29 -18.45
CA GLY A 91 -11.41 -0.94 -18.82
C GLY A 91 -12.30 -0.26 -17.76
N ILE A 92 -13.07 -1.02 -16.99
CA ILE A 92 -13.83 -0.50 -15.84
C ILE A 92 -12.87 -0.14 -14.69
N ILE A 93 -11.90 -1.01 -14.43
CA ILE A 93 -10.89 -0.78 -13.37
C ILE A 93 -10.09 0.48 -13.67
N GLU A 94 -9.63 0.67 -14.92
CA GLU A 94 -8.90 1.87 -15.35
C GLU A 94 -9.69 3.15 -15.08
N GLN A 95 -10.97 3.21 -15.48
CA GLN A 95 -11.83 4.36 -15.23
C GLN A 95 -11.99 4.66 -13.74
N VAL A 96 -12.16 3.62 -12.91
CA VAL A 96 -12.25 3.77 -11.45
C VAL A 96 -10.94 4.31 -10.87
N ILE A 97 -9.80 3.76 -11.29
CA ILE A 97 -8.48 4.21 -10.82
C ILE A 97 -8.24 5.67 -11.20
N GLU A 98 -8.50 6.07 -12.45
CA GLU A 98 -8.38 7.45 -12.89
C GLU A 98 -9.24 8.40 -12.04
N LYS A 99 -10.50 7.99 -11.76
CA LYS A 99 -11.41 8.78 -10.91
C LYS A 99 -10.87 8.91 -9.48
N LEU A 100 -10.34 7.83 -8.89
CA LEU A 100 -9.77 7.84 -7.54
C LEU A 100 -8.50 8.70 -7.46
N VAL A 101 -7.63 8.65 -8.48
CA VAL A 101 -6.44 9.52 -8.58
C VAL A 101 -6.83 10.98 -8.70
N ARG A 102 -7.77 11.32 -9.59
CA ARG A 102 -8.27 12.68 -9.78
C ARG A 102 -8.90 13.27 -8.53
N LEU A 103 -9.54 12.44 -7.71
CA LEU A 103 -10.12 12.81 -6.42
C LEU A 103 -9.10 12.76 -5.27
N GLU A 104 -7.83 12.51 -5.56
CA GLU A 104 -6.74 12.39 -4.58
C GLU A 104 -6.99 11.33 -3.48
N LEU A 105 -7.90 10.37 -3.74
CA LEU A 105 -8.22 9.28 -2.81
C LEU A 105 -7.16 8.17 -2.81
N ILE A 106 -6.36 8.08 -3.87
CA ILE A 106 -5.18 7.23 -3.97
C ILE A 106 -3.99 8.03 -4.48
N ASN A 107 -2.85 7.86 -3.80
CA ASN A 107 -1.58 8.48 -4.15
C ASN A 107 -0.46 7.57 -3.66
N ASP A 108 0.24 6.89 -4.58
CA ASP A 108 1.26 5.90 -4.24
C ASP A 108 2.49 6.52 -3.57
N ALA A 109 2.84 7.78 -3.88
CA ALA A 109 3.93 8.48 -3.21
C ALA A 109 3.60 8.79 -1.74
N GLN A 110 2.40 9.32 -1.47
CA GLN A 110 1.92 9.54 -0.11
C GLN A 110 1.78 8.23 0.67
N PHE A 111 1.27 7.19 0.01
CA PHE A 111 1.17 5.85 0.60
C PHE A 111 2.55 5.31 0.99
N ALA A 112 3.56 5.44 0.11
CA ALA A 112 4.92 4.98 0.37
C ALA A 112 5.56 5.75 1.54
N ALA A 113 5.43 7.07 1.57
CA ALA A 113 5.92 7.91 2.67
C ALA A 113 5.30 7.52 4.02
N ALA A 114 3.97 7.39 4.08
CA ALA A 114 3.25 6.97 5.28
C ALA A 114 3.63 5.54 5.73
N TRP A 115 3.87 4.63 4.76
CA TRP A 115 4.34 3.27 5.04
C TRP A 115 5.71 3.28 5.69
N VAL A 116 6.66 4.03 5.14
CA VAL A 116 8.02 4.19 5.69
C VAL A 116 7.95 4.79 7.08
N GLU A 117 7.25 5.89 7.28
CA GLU A 117 7.08 6.54 8.58
C GLU A 117 6.53 5.57 9.64
N ALA A 118 5.46 4.86 9.32
CA ALA A 118 4.85 3.90 10.24
C ALA A 118 5.80 2.76 10.64
N LYS A 119 6.70 2.33 9.73
CA LYS A 119 7.65 1.23 9.96
C LYS A 119 8.96 1.66 10.63
N THR A 120 9.34 2.92 10.47
CA THR A 120 10.58 3.48 11.03
C THR A 120 10.36 4.24 12.34
N ARG A 121 9.11 4.41 12.78
CA ARG A 121 8.80 5.08 14.04
C ARG A 121 9.60 4.46 15.19
N VAL A 122 10.33 5.30 15.91
CA VAL A 122 11.10 4.91 17.09
C VAL A 122 10.17 4.32 18.15
N GLY A 123 10.53 3.18 18.72
CA GLY A 123 9.66 2.46 19.66
C GLY A 123 8.68 1.47 19.01
N GLY A 124 8.63 1.40 17.70
CA GLY A 124 7.82 0.42 16.96
C GLY A 124 8.16 -1.05 17.32
N ASN A 125 7.14 -1.91 17.25
CA ASN A 125 7.30 -3.31 17.71
C ASN A 125 8.25 -4.14 16.86
N ARG A 126 8.47 -3.77 15.59
CA ARG A 126 9.25 -4.57 14.62
C ARG A 126 10.04 -3.67 13.66
N PRO A 127 11.15 -3.06 14.12
CA PRO A 127 12.00 -2.24 13.25
C PRO A 127 12.47 -3.05 12.03
N VAL A 128 12.50 -2.42 10.86
CA VAL A 128 12.95 -3.00 9.58
C VAL A 128 13.91 -2.05 8.88
N GLY A 129 14.85 -2.59 8.10
CA GLY A 129 15.79 -1.82 7.33
C GLY A 129 15.24 -1.42 5.95
N ARG A 130 15.96 -0.52 5.28
CA ARG A 130 15.60 0.07 3.98
C ARG A 130 15.30 -0.97 2.89
N ARG A 131 16.10 -2.05 2.82
CA ARG A 131 15.89 -3.11 1.82
C ARG A 131 14.53 -3.79 1.96
N ARG A 132 14.08 -4.02 3.20
CA ARG A 132 12.78 -4.62 3.45
C ARG A 132 11.65 -3.66 3.16
N LEU A 133 11.79 -2.38 3.51
CA LEU A 133 10.82 -1.33 3.16
C LEU A 133 10.62 -1.29 1.65
N SER A 134 11.71 -1.26 0.87
CA SER A 134 11.65 -1.28 -0.59
C SER A 134 10.95 -2.53 -1.12
N SER A 135 11.27 -3.72 -0.59
CA SER A 135 10.63 -4.98 -1.00
C SER A 135 9.12 -5.00 -0.68
N GLU A 136 8.72 -4.49 0.50
CA GLU A 136 7.31 -4.43 0.90
C GLU A 136 6.52 -3.47 0.01
N LEU A 137 7.07 -2.28 -0.31
CA LEU A 137 6.44 -1.32 -1.22
C LEU A 137 6.38 -1.85 -2.66
N TYR A 138 7.43 -2.50 -3.14
CA TYR A 138 7.43 -3.14 -4.45
C TYR A 138 6.36 -4.22 -4.57
N ALA A 139 6.22 -5.06 -3.55
CA ALA A 139 5.16 -6.08 -3.49
C ALA A 139 3.74 -5.49 -3.48
N LYS A 140 3.59 -4.23 -3.07
CA LYS A 140 2.33 -3.46 -3.13
C LYS A 140 2.11 -2.77 -4.47
N GLY A 141 3.10 -2.84 -5.36
CA GLY A 141 3.03 -2.29 -6.71
C GLY A 141 3.39 -0.82 -6.83
N VAL A 142 3.99 -0.22 -5.80
CA VAL A 142 4.52 1.14 -5.87
C VAL A 142 5.68 1.21 -6.87
N ALA A 143 5.77 2.27 -7.65
CA ALA A 143 6.81 2.47 -8.66
C ALA A 143 8.20 2.65 -8.02
N LYS A 144 9.26 2.23 -8.74
CA LYS A 144 10.64 2.20 -8.20
C LYS A 144 11.18 3.57 -7.79
N ASP A 145 10.86 4.61 -8.55
CA ASP A 145 11.22 6.00 -8.26
C ASP A 145 10.56 6.49 -6.97
N GLN A 146 9.28 6.26 -6.80
CA GLN A 146 8.54 6.60 -5.57
C GLN A 146 9.06 5.81 -4.36
N ILE A 147 9.43 4.53 -4.54
CA ILE A 147 10.06 3.73 -3.49
C ILE A 147 11.43 4.33 -3.11
N ALA A 148 12.25 4.68 -4.10
CA ALA A 148 13.57 5.26 -3.85
C ALA A 148 13.47 6.59 -3.09
N GLU A 149 12.53 7.45 -3.47
CA GLU A 149 12.25 8.72 -2.79
C GLU A 149 11.80 8.48 -1.33
N ALA A 150 10.77 7.67 -1.12
CA ALA A 150 10.22 7.42 0.20
C ALA A 150 11.22 6.74 1.15
N VAL A 151 11.99 5.76 0.66
CA VAL A 151 12.98 5.03 1.48
C VAL A 151 14.28 5.85 1.65
N GLY A 152 14.59 6.74 0.70
CA GLY A 152 15.75 7.63 0.75
C GLY A 152 15.73 8.60 1.94
N ILE A 153 14.57 8.89 2.50
CA ILE A 153 14.41 9.73 3.70
C ILE A 153 15.08 9.09 4.94
N VAL A 154 15.14 7.75 4.99
CA VAL A 154 15.76 7.01 6.09
C VAL A 154 17.28 7.10 5.96
N SER A 155 17.90 7.94 6.77
CA SER A 155 19.34 8.11 6.79
C SER A 155 20.10 6.86 7.28
N ASN A 156 21.42 6.83 7.11
CA ASN A 156 22.26 5.76 7.67
C ASN A 156 22.21 5.75 9.21
N SER A 157 22.15 6.93 9.84
CA SER A 157 22.01 7.06 11.29
C SER A 157 20.66 6.51 11.79
N ASP A 158 19.57 6.80 11.07
CA ASP A 158 18.24 6.26 11.42
C ASP A 158 18.23 4.73 11.28
N GLU A 159 18.81 4.20 10.21
CA GLU A 159 18.91 2.75 10.01
C GLU A 159 19.70 2.06 11.12
N LEU A 160 20.79 2.70 11.62
CA LEU A 160 21.56 2.22 12.78
C LEU A 160 20.72 2.20 14.05
N VAL A 161 19.98 3.27 14.33
CA VAL A 161 19.06 3.34 15.50
C VAL A 161 18.04 2.22 15.45
N LEU A 162 17.41 2.00 14.29
CA LEU A 162 16.43 0.93 14.08
C LEU A 162 17.06 -0.47 14.25
N ALA A 163 18.27 -0.67 13.73
CA ALA A 163 18.98 -1.94 13.85
C ALA A 163 19.38 -2.24 15.30
N ARG A 164 19.88 -1.23 16.04
CA ARG A 164 20.16 -1.34 17.48
C ARG A 164 18.91 -1.72 18.27
N ALA A 165 17.78 -1.06 18.00
CA ALA A 165 16.50 -1.39 18.62
C ALA A 165 16.04 -2.82 18.30
N ALA A 166 16.29 -3.31 17.07
CA ALA A 166 16.01 -4.69 16.69
C ALA A 166 16.93 -5.70 17.40
N ALA A 167 18.24 -5.39 17.49
CA ALA A 167 19.22 -6.22 18.17
C ALA A 167 18.95 -6.32 19.68
N ALA A 168 18.66 -5.21 20.34
CA ALA A 168 18.33 -5.19 21.78
C ALA A 168 17.14 -6.08 22.14
N LYS A 169 16.15 -6.22 21.25
CA LYS A 169 15.03 -7.15 21.45
C LYS A 169 15.41 -8.62 21.22
N LYS A 170 16.52 -8.88 20.52
CA LYS A 170 16.97 -10.23 20.15
C LYS A 170 18.04 -10.77 21.07
N VAL A 171 19.00 -9.93 21.43
CA VAL A 171 20.13 -10.28 22.31
C VAL A 171 19.70 -10.05 23.75
N ARG A 172 19.65 -11.13 24.54
CA ARG A 172 19.31 -11.06 25.99
C ARG A 172 20.54 -11.16 26.87
N THR A 173 21.51 -11.94 26.44
CA THR A 173 22.76 -12.18 27.16
C THR A 173 23.91 -12.25 26.19
N VAL A 174 25.10 -11.83 26.61
CA VAL A 174 26.34 -11.94 25.82
C VAL A 174 27.09 -13.18 26.33
N PRO A 175 27.31 -14.22 25.50
CA PRO A 175 28.05 -15.40 25.91
C PRO A 175 29.54 -15.05 26.20
N THR A 176 30.10 -15.66 27.22
CA THR A 176 31.54 -15.55 27.56
C THR A 176 32.37 -16.55 26.79
N ASP A 177 31.79 -17.68 26.37
CA ASP A 177 32.41 -18.69 25.54
C ASP A 177 32.56 -18.19 24.10
N ARG A 178 33.72 -18.38 23.50
CA ARG A 178 34.08 -17.86 22.16
C ARG A 178 33.21 -18.49 21.06
N ASP A 179 32.98 -19.79 21.12
CA ASP A 179 32.27 -20.49 20.06
C ASP A 179 30.77 -20.17 20.13
N LEU A 180 30.21 -20.07 21.33
CA LEU A 180 28.85 -19.64 21.57
C LEU A 180 28.66 -18.17 21.13
N LEU A 181 29.62 -17.29 21.41
CA LEU A 181 29.58 -15.88 20.96
C LEU A 181 29.57 -15.80 19.45
N GLN A 182 30.41 -16.56 18.75
CA GLN A 182 30.42 -16.60 17.30
C GLN A 182 29.11 -17.14 16.71
N ALA A 183 28.52 -18.16 17.35
CA ALA A 183 27.21 -18.66 16.93
C ALA A 183 26.10 -17.63 17.11
N GLU A 184 26.07 -16.91 18.23
CA GLU A 184 25.10 -15.82 18.46
C GLU A 184 25.31 -14.63 17.51
N ARG A 185 26.55 -14.25 17.20
CA ARG A 185 26.86 -13.25 16.17
C ARG A 185 26.27 -13.65 14.81
N ARG A 186 26.51 -14.89 14.35
CA ARG A 186 25.94 -15.38 13.08
C ARG A 186 24.39 -15.35 13.09
N LYS A 187 23.75 -15.74 14.20
CA LYS A 187 22.30 -15.69 14.35
C LYS A 187 21.78 -14.25 14.30
N LEU A 188 22.45 -13.32 14.99
CA LEU A 188 22.05 -11.90 14.98
C LEU A 188 22.23 -11.28 13.59
N MET A 189 23.36 -11.53 12.91
CA MET A 189 23.59 -11.05 11.55
C MET A 189 22.49 -11.54 10.60
N GLY A 190 22.20 -12.84 10.59
CA GLY A 190 21.13 -13.41 9.77
C GLY A 190 19.74 -12.84 10.12
N PHE A 191 19.48 -12.56 11.39
CA PHE A 191 18.23 -11.92 11.81
C PHE A 191 18.12 -10.49 11.26
N LEU A 192 19.16 -9.66 11.41
CA LEU A 192 19.17 -8.28 10.92
C LEU A 192 19.10 -8.22 9.39
N GLN A 193 19.81 -9.12 8.69
CA GLN A 193 19.73 -9.23 7.23
C GLN A 193 18.31 -9.56 6.75
N ARG A 194 17.64 -10.54 7.36
CA ARG A 194 16.22 -10.86 7.05
C ARG A 194 15.26 -9.71 7.36
N ARG A 195 15.65 -8.80 8.27
CA ARG A 195 14.95 -7.54 8.54
C ARG A 195 15.21 -6.46 7.52
N GLY A 196 16.14 -6.69 6.57
CA GLY A 196 16.48 -5.79 5.47
C GLY A 196 17.44 -4.66 5.82
N PHE A 197 18.17 -4.79 6.91
CA PHE A 197 19.25 -3.86 7.25
C PHE A 197 20.44 -4.02 6.31
N GLY A 198 21.12 -2.90 6.00
CA GLY A 198 22.31 -2.88 5.16
C GLY A 198 23.48 -3.64 5.81
N TRP A 199 24.41 -4.16 4.99
CA TRP A 199 25.50 -5.01 5.48
C TRP A 199 26.42 -4.29 6.49
N GLU A 200 26.77 -3.03 6.22
CA GLU A 200 27.60 -2.25 7.15
C GLU A 200 26.90 -2.02 8.49
N THR A 201 25.62 -1.65 8.44
CA THR A 201 24.76 -1.55 9.63
C THR A 201 24.70 -2.87 10.42
N VAL A 202 24.57 -4.00 9.71
CA VAL A 202 24.53 -5.33 10.33
C VAL A 202 25.85 -5.66 11.03
N LYS A 203 27.01 -5.41 10.37
CA LYS A 203 28.32 -5.64 10.96
C LYS A 203 28.52 -4.78 12.22
N GLN A 204 28.28 -3.49 12.09
CA GLN A 204 28.45 -2.53 13.18
C GLN A 204 27.58 -2.89 14.38
N VAL A 205 26.29 -3.07 14.20
CA VAL A 205 25.36 -3.39 15.30
C VAL A 205 25.65 -4.75 15.91
N THR A 206 26.12 -5.73 15.12
CA THR A 206 26.51 -7.04 15.67
C THR A 206 27.76 -6.91 16.55
N ARG A 207 28.77 -6.12 16.15
CA ARG A 207 29.98 -5.84 16.95
C ARG A 207 29.60 -5.15 18.26
N GLU A 208 28.75 -4.12 18.19
CA GLU A 208 28.28 -3.38 19.36
C GLU A 208 27.47 -4.25 20.35
N SER A 209 26.56 -5.09 19.83
CA SER A 209 25.65 -5.90 20.66
C SER A 209 26.30 -7.14 21.25
N LEU A 210 27.33 -7.68 20.61
CA LEU A 210 28.03 -8.92 20.95
C LEU A 210 29.53 -8.69 20.79
N PRO A 211 30.19 -7.87 21.64
CA PRO A 211 31.61 -7.54 21.52
C PRO A 211 32.50 -8.78 21.76
N ALA A 212 33.55 -8.96 20.98
CA ALA A 212 34.58 -9.95 21.24
C ALA A 212 35.80 -9.29 21.96
N LYS A 213 36.56 -10.10 22.73
CA LYS A 213 37.83 -9.60 23.25
C LYS A 213 38.75 -9.27 22.07
N GLY A 214 39.03 -8.01 21.83
CA GLY A 214 39.83 -7.50 20.71
C GLY A 214 39.12 -6.58 19.73
N ASP A 215 37.76 -6.52 19.73
CA ASP A 215 37.03 -5.59 18.87
C ASP A 215 37.22 -4.10 19.24
N ALA A 216 37.82 -3.83 20.41
CA ALA A 216 38.12 -2.46 20.90
C ALA A 216 39.46 -1.88 20.39
N ALA A 217 40.25 -2.64 19.65
CA ALA A 217 41.59 -2.24 19.26
C ALA A 217 41.74 -1.66 17.84
N GLU A 218 40.64 -1.63 17.07
CA GLU A 218 40.70 -1.14 15.67
C GLU A 218 40.18 0.30 15.46
N ASP A 219 39.64 0.95 16.49
CA ASP A 219 39.05 2.29 16.36
C ASP A 219 40.00 3.44 16.82
N ASP A 220 41.24 3.15 17.22
CA ASP A 220 42.17 4.15 17.84
C ASP A 220 43.45 4.42 17.03
N GLU A 221 43.53 4.03 15.75
CA GLU A 221 44.72 4.34 14.92
C GLU A 221 44.33 5.12 13.65
N PHE A 222 43.77 6.32 13.86
CA PHE A 222 43.90 7.40 12.90
C PHE A 222 44.39 8.64 13.64
N ASP A 223 45.69 8.72 13.80
CA ASP A 223 46.40 9.93 14.21
C ASP A 223 46.70 10.76 12.93
N PRO A 224 46.13 11.96 12.75
CA PRO A 224 46.45 12.82 11.63
C PRO A 224 47.47 13.86 12.03
N GLU A 225 48.68 13.45 12.44
CA GLU A 225 49.85 14.36 12.52
C GLU A 225 51.13 13.63 12.08
N GLU A 226 51.49 13.75 10.79
CA GLU A 226 52.78 14.05 10.24
C GLU A 226 52.68 14.59 8.83
#